data_945820ba4b254a175ce53237506e4321
#
_entry.id   945820ba4b254a175ce53237506e4321
#
_cell.length_a   1.000
_cell.length_b   1.000
_cell.length_c   1.000
_cell.angle_alpha   90.00
_cell.angle_beta   90.00
_cell.angle_gamma   90.00
#
_symmetry.space_group_name_H-M   'P 1'
#
loop_
_entity.id
_entity.type
_entity.pdbx_description
1 polymer ?
#
loop_
_entity_poly.entity_id
_entity_poly.type
_entity_poly.pdbx_seq_one_letter_code
_entity_poly.pdbx_strand_id
1 'polypeptide(L)'
;MDQVHVIRHKVLVEGRTQRAVARELGISRVTVQKYLTRATPARYDASARGRPVWDAVGPRLETLLAESTQWTGGKQRLTATRLHQLLRAEGHAVGVTLVKQAVAEWRRQRREVMIPLTYRAGDLAEVDFFEVLIDVAGVRRKAWLFLLRLMYSGRDFGWIYERQDQISFLDGHVRAFAHLGVPARVAYDNLRLAVRRILVGGERLLTARFTALASHYLIEPCFCRPGEGHDKGGVEARGKAIRTQLLVPIPSGPTLAGINQALLAQLDARVTTRRAGSDDTIGARFAEEQRGLRAVDVPFVAEAAIVATISPRALAHVEGAYYSVPCRWAGLDLVTWIGATTVSLIGPDGQRIDHPRMRFGQRSIDYRHYLPMLAQKPQAVRQVLPDLLRDLGAPFPALWTTLRSAHGPRDAARVLAKILGQLETHGAALVVPALERALATGTPPWLALVPARPPDLPLDSIPLTLRAVEIGGGRAADYDTWLGGAA
;
A
#
# COMPACT_ATOMS: atom_id res chain seq x y z
N MET A 1 -22.12 -30.67 -48.75
CA MET A 1 -23.17 -29.94 -49.45
C MET A 1 -22.86 -29.85 -50.94
N ASP A 2 -21.67 -29.44 -51.31
CA ASP A 2 -21.25 -29.22 -52.71
C ASP A 2 -21.39 -30.46 -53.59
N GLN A 3 -21.10 -31.66 -53.12
CA GLN A 3 -21.22 -32.89 -53.86
C GLN A 3 -22.67 -33.23 -54.28
N VAL A 4 -23.66 -32.85 -53.44
CA VAL A 4 -25.08 -33.03 -53.76
C VAL A 4 -25.52 -32.13 -54.96
N HIS A 5 -25.05 -30.90 -54.95
CA HIS A 5 -25.32 -29.94 -56.01
C HIS A 5 -24.68 -30.39 -57.35
N VAL A 6 -23.42 -30.90 -57.27
CA VAL A 6 -22.72 -31.47 -58.45
C VAL A 6 -23.45 -32.68 -59.03
N ILE A 7 -23.91 -33.62 -58.18
CA ILE A 7 -24.72 -34.77 -58.64
C ILE A 7 -26.01 -34.32 -59.37
N ARG A 8 -26.72 -33.41 -58.76
CA ARG A 8 -27.96 -32.87 -59.31
C ARG A 8 -27.74 -32.15 -60.67
N HIS A 9 -26.70 -31.30 -60.70
CA HIS A 9 -26.34 -30.58 -61.93
C HIS A 9 -26.00 -31.53 -63.08
N LYS A 10 -25.13 -32.53 -62.83
CA LYS A 10 -24.71 -33.50 -63.86
C LYS A 10 -25.84 -34.34 -64.37
N VAL A 11 -26.82 -34.68 -63.54
CA VAL A 11 -27.99 -35.49 -64.02
C VAL A 11 -29.07 -34.61 -64.56
N LEU A 12 -29.49 -33.52 -63.94
CA LEU A 12 -30.66 -32.73 -64.26
C LEU A 12 -30.44 -31.67 -65.37
N VAL A 13 -29.16 -31.12 -65.38
CA VAL A 13 -28.79 -30.06 -66.34
C VAL A 13 -27.95 -30.63 -67.48
N GLU A 14 -26.91 -31.42 -67.20
CA GLU A 14 -26.06 -32.01 -68.24
C GLU A 14 -26.65 -33.27 -68.89
N GLY A 15 -27.78 -33.78 -68.40
CA GLY A 15 -28.47 -34.95 -68.99
C GLY A 15 -27.70 -36.28 -68.82
N ARG A 16 -26.71 -36.36 -67.96
CA ARG A 16 -25.88 -37.57 -67.80
C ARG A 16 -26.63 -38.68 -67.06
N THR A 17 -26.40 -39.92 -67.46
CA THR A 17 -27.08 -41.05 -66.78
C THR A 17 -26.58 -41.21 -65.34
N GLN A 18 -27.49 -41.63 -64.47
CA GLN A 18 -27.11 -41.86 -63.05
C GLN A 18 -25.94 -42.82 -62.85
N ARG A 19 -25.80 -43.84 -63.77
CA ARG A 19 -24.69 -44.79 -63.77
C ARG A 19 -23.37 -44.12 -64.14
N ALA A 20 -23.35 -43.20 -65.08
CA ALA A 20 -22.17 -42.45 -65.50
C ALA A 20 -21.69 -41.52 -64.36
N VAL A 21 -22.62 -40.79 -63.73
CA VAL A 21 -22.32 -39.88 -62.59
C VAL A 21 -21.85 -40.67 -61.36
N ALA A 22 -22.42 -41.83 -61.07
CA ALA A 22 -21.99 -42.71 -59.97
C ALA A 22 -20.58 -43.21 -60.19
N ARG A 23 -20.21 -43.60 -61.39
CA ARG A 23 -18.87 -44.08 -61.78
C ARG A 23 -17.84 -42.92 -61.69
N GLU A 24 -18.20 -41.77 -62.24
CA GLU A 24 -17.34 -40.58 -62.24
C GLU A 24 -17.02 -40.08 -60.80
N LEU A 25 -17.99 -40.07 -59.95
CA LEU A 25 -17.86 -39.55 -58.57
C LEU A 25 -17.46 -40.63 -57.55
N GLY A 26 -17.28 -41.91 -57.98
CA GLY A 26 -16.89 -43.00 -57.07
C GLY A 26 -17.95 -43.33 -55.99
N ILE A 27 -19.25 -43.10 -56.28
CA ILE A 27 -20.35 -43.32 -55.33
C ILE A 27 -21.34 -44.36 -55.88
N SER A 28 -22.21 -44.90 -55.02
CA SER A 28 -23.25 -45.83 -55.44
C SER A 28 -24.36 -45.15 -56.26
N ARG A 29 -24.90 -45.87 -57.22
CA ARG A 29 -26.11 -45.38 -57.97
C ARG A 29 -27.30 -45.06 -57.06
N VAL A 30 -27.43 -45.82 -55.95
CA VAL A 30 -28.45 -45.56 -54.90
C VAL A 30 -28.24 -44.21 -54.26
N THR A 31 -26.97 -43.85 -54.01
CA THR A 31 -26.61 -42.52 -53.48
C THR A 31 -26.95 -41.40 -54.43
N VAL A 32 -26.69 -41.57 -55.73
CA VAL A 32 -27.06 -40.61 -56.74
C VAL A 32 -28.60 -40.45 -56.77
N GLN A 33 -29.35 -41.54 -56.79
CA GLN A 33 -30.81 -41.51 -56.77
C GLN A 33 -31.40 -40.86 -55.55
N LYS A 34 -30.79 -41.12 -54.35
CA LYS A 34 -31.17 -40.49 -53.08
C LYS A 34 -31.03 -38.98 -53.13
N TYR A 35 -29.97 -38.45 -53.73
CA TYR A 35 -29.72 -37.00 -53.79
C TYR A 35 -30.52 -36.34 -55.02
N LEU A 36 -31.00 -37.08 -55.94
CA LEU A 36 -31.98 -36.55 -56.93
C LEU A 36 -33.31 -36.31 -56.30
N THR A 37 -33.80 -37.20 -55.43
CA THR A 37 -35.11 -37.09 -54.76
C THR A 37 -35.03 -36.12 -53.52
N ARG A 38 -33.91 -36.01 -52.86
CA ARG A 38 -33.71 -35.09 -51.71
C ARG A 38 -32.57 -34.14 -51.97
N ALA A 39 -32.91 -32.88 -52.21
CA ALA A 39 -31.86 -31.81 -52.40
C ALA A 39 -30.96 -31.53 -51.22
N THR A 40 -31.38 -31.90 -50.04
CA THR A 40 -30.61 -31.77 -48.82
C THR A 40 -30.32 -33.13 -48.20
N PRO A 41 -29.04 -33.39 -47.77
CA PRO A 41 -28.75 -34.59 -47.00
C PRO A 41 -29.63 -34.62 -45.75
N ALA A 42 -30.25 -35.78 -45.49
CA ALA A 42 -30.90 -35.94 -44.18
C ALA A 42 -29.87 -35.71 -43.07
N ARG A 43 -30.09 -34.67 -42.26
CA ARG A 43 -29.28 -34.51 -41.03
C ARG A 43 -29.51 -35.76 -40.20
N TYR A 44 -28.40 -36.40 -39.84
CA TYR A 44 -28.43 -37.49 -38.88
C TYR A 44 -28.86 -36.91 -37.53
N ASP A 45 -30.06 -37.25 -37.08
CA ASP A 45 -30.54 -36.81 -35.77
C ASP A 45 -29.86 -37.65 -34.70
N ALA A 46 -28.81 -37.09 -34.12
CA ALA A 46 -28.06 -37.74 -33.05
C ALA A 46 -28.87 -37.81 -31.74
N SER A 47 -30.00 -37.09 -31.64
CA SER A 47 -30.87 -37.08 -30.45
C SER A 47 -31.65 -38.40 -30.24
N ALA A 48 -31.76 -39.21 -31.29
CA ALA A 48 -32.47 -40.49 -31.23
C ALA A 48 -31.69 -41.66 -30.57
N ARG A 49 -30.42 -41.48 -30.23
CA ARG A 49 -29.67 -42.49 -29.49
C ARG A 49 -29.90 -42.35 -27.98
N GLY A 50 -30.55 -43.34 -27.39
CA GLY A 50 -30.67 -43.46 -25.94
C GLY A 50 -29.27 -43.40 -25.29
N ARG A 51 -29.17 -42.71 -24.18
CA ARG A 51 -27.95 -42.61 -23.37
C ARG A 51 -28.14 -43.33 -22.03
N PRO A 52 -28.26 -44.68 -22.01
CA PRO A 52 -28.72 -45.42 -20.85
C PRO A 52 -27.93 -45.17 -19.59
N VAL A 53 -26.63 -44.97 -19.70
CA VAL A 53 -25.77 -44.61 -18.54
C VAL A 53 -26.06 -43.19 -18.05
N TRP A 54 -26.31 -42.26 -18.99
CA TRP A 54 -26.65 -40.89 -18.62
C TRP A 54 -28.05 -40.80 -18.00
N ASP A 55 -29.01 -41.50 -18.59
CA ASP A 55 -30.40 -41.48 -18.13
C ASP A 55 -30.53 -42.01 -16.71
N ALA A 56 -29.64 -42.97 -16.31
CA ALA A 56 -29.57 -43.50 -14.94
C ALA A 56 -28.84 -42.61 -13.95
N VAL A 57 -27.84 -41.85 -14.38
CA VAL A 57 -26.90 -41.13 -13.46
C VAL A 57 -27.09 -39.60 -13.52
N GLY A 58 -27.58 -39.08 -14.64
CA GLY A 58 -27.74 -37.64 -14.88
C GLY A 58 -28.48 -36.89 -13.76
N PRO A 59 -29.68 -37.31 -13.38
CA PRO A 59 -30.46 -36.63 -12.33
C PRO A 59 -29.73 -36.56 -11.01
N ARG A 60 -29.05 -37.66 -10.62
CA ARG A 60 -28.29 -37.69 -9.38
C ARG A 60 -27.05 -36.78 -9.42
N LEU A 61 -26.35 -36.76 -10.54
CA LEU A 61 -25.21 -35.87 -10.76
C LEU A 61 -25.63 -34.39 -10.71
N GLU A 62 -26.75 -34.02 -11.30
CA GLU A 62 -27.30 -32.66 -11.25
C GLU A 62 -27.64 -32.26 -9.82
N THR A 63 -28.24 -33.13 -9.01
CA THR A 63 -28.51 -32.91 -7.60
C THR A 63 -27.22 -32.66 -6.83
N LEU A 64 -26.20 -33.53 -6.98
CA LEU A 64 -24.91 -33.38 -6.31
C LEU A 64 -24.20 -32.07 -6.70
N LEU A 65 -24.31 -31.65 -7.95
CA LEU A 65 -23.77 -30.39 -8.43
C LEU A 65 -24.51 -29.17 -7.86
N ALA A 66 -25.84 -29.24 -7.75
CA ALA A 66 -26.65 -28.17 -7.17
C ALA A 66 -26.37 -28.00 -5.66
N GLU A 67 -26.23 -29.11 -4.93
CA GLU A 67 -25.91 -29.12 -3.50
C GLU A 67 -24.45 -28.74 -3.19
N SER A 68 -23.56 -28.81 -4.19
CA SER A 68 -22.11 -28.65 -4.00
C SER A 68 -21.70 -27.32 -3.38
N THR A 69 -22.45 -26.26 -3.60
CA THR A 69 -22.20 -24.93 -3.02
C THR A 69 -22.41 -24.92 -1.51
N GLN A 70 -23.39 -25.68 -1.01
CA GLN A 70 -23.67 -25.82 0.42
C GLN A 70 -22.55 -26.62 1.13
N TRP A 71 -22.03 -27.65 0.46
CA TRP A 71 -20.97 -28.51 1.06
C TRP A 71 -19.61 -27.84 1.12
N THR A 72 -19.32 -26.96 0.19
CA THR A 72 -18.00 -26.35 0.05
C THR A 72 -17.88 -25.01 0.76
N GLY A 73 -18.98 -24.38 1.14
CA GLY A 73 -18.98 -23.05 1.77
C GLY A 73 -18.21 -22.00 0.95
N GLY A 74 -18.07 -22.23 -0.37
CA GLY A 74 -17.34 -21.36 -1.30
C GLY A 74 -15.80 -21.42 -1.22
N LYS A 75 -15.24 -22.08 -0.19
CA LYS A 75 -13.77 -22.20 0.02
C LYS A 75 -13.15 -23.43 -0.63
N GLN A 76 -13.88 -24.50 -0.73
CA GLN A 76 -13.43 -25.77 -1.32
C GLN A 76 -14.09 -25.96 -2.69
N ARG A 77 -13.41 -26.66 -3.59
CA ARG A 77 -13.92 -26.87 -4.95
C ARG A 77 -14.22 -28.35 -5.16
N LEU A 78 -15.48 -28.68 -5.47
CA LEU A 78 -15.87 -30.02 -5.89
C LEU A 78 -15.32 -30.31 -7.30
N THR A 79 -14.50 -31.36 -7.41
CA THR A 79 -13.91 -31.77 -8.69
C THR A 79 -14.73 -32.89 -9.34
N ALA A 80 -14.64 -33.00 -10.68
CA ALA A 80 -15.31 -34.09 -11.41
C ALA A 80 -14.82 -35.48 -10.96
N THR A 81 -13.56 -35.60 -10.57
CA THR A 81 -13.01 -36.84 -10.02
C THR A 81 -13.67 -37.20 -8.69
N ARG A 82 -13.89 -36.21 -7.82
CA ARG A 82 -14.58 -36.45 -6.54
C ARG A 82 -16.06 -36.81 -6.74
N LEU A 83 -16.75 -36.14 -7.67
CA LEU A 83 -18.12 -36.50 -8.07
C LEU A 83 -18.21 -37.94 -8.59
N HIS A 84 -17.26 -38.33 -9.46
CA HIS A 84 -17.18 -39.72 -9.93
C HIS A 84 -17.04 -40.74 -8.76
N GLN A 85 -16.18 -40.42 -7.77
CA GLN A 85 -16.01 -41.26 -6.60
C GLN A 85 -17.28 -41.37 -5.77
N LEU A 86 -18.02 -40.27 -5.59
CA LEU A 86 -19.30 -40.26 -4.88
C LEU A 86 -20.34 -41.11 -5.60
N LEU A 87 -20.52 -40.91 -6.91
CA LEU A 87 -21.44 -41.72 -7.71
C LEU A 87 -21.08 -43.22 -7.68
N ARG A 88 -19.80 -43.55 -7.72
CA ARG A 88 -19.35 -44.97 -7.60
C ARG A 88 -19.66 -45.55 -6.22
N ALA A 89 -19.50 -44.77 -5.17
CA ALA A 89 -19.83 -45.18 -3.79
C ALA A 89 -21.35 -45.40 -3.60
N GLU A 90 -22.17 -44.63 -4.33
CA GLU A 90 -23.63 -44.81 -4.38
C GLU A 90 -24.07 -45.99 -5.30
N GLY A 91 -23.12 -46.73 -5.89
CA GLY A 91 -23.38 -47.91 -6.72
C GLY A 91 -23.62 -47.65 -8.20
N HIS A 92 -23.46 -46.40 -8.67
CA HIS A 92 -23.63 -46.07 -10.07
C HIS A 92 -22.45 -46.51 -10.95
N ALA A 93 -22.71 -47.31 -11.98
CA ALA A 93 -21.70 -47.75 -12.95
C ALA A 93 -21.44 -46.67 -14.00
N VAL A 94 -20.64 -45.67 -13.66
CA VAL A 94 -20.34 -44.53 -14.56
C VAL A 94 -18.84 -44.35 -14.76
N GLY A 95 -18.43 -43.99 -15.98
CA GLY A 95 -17.04 -43.67 -16.31
C GLY A 95 -16.69 -42.22 -15.98
N VAL A 96 -15.45 -41.97 -15.53
CA VAL A 96 -14.97 -40.63 -15.18
C VAL A 96 -15.06 -39.62 -16.34
N THR A 97 -14.93 -40.08 -17.58
CA THR A 97 -15.03 -39.25 -18.78
C THR A 97 -16.43 -38.64 -18.95
N LEU A 98 -17.47 -39.47 -18.74
CA LEU A 98 -18.87 -38.99 -18.80
C LEU A 98 -19.13 -37.94 -17.72
N VAL A 99 -18.66 -38.18 -16.48
CA VAL A 99 -18.80 -37.23 -15.38
C VAL A 99 -18.05 -35.91 -15.69
N LYS A 100 -16.83 -35.98 -16.24
CA LYS A 100 -16.08 -34.78 -16.66
C LYS A 100 -16.82 -33.98 -17.73
N GLN A 101 -17.37 -34.66 -18.74
CA GLN A 101 -18.15 -34.00 -19.79
C GLN A 101 -19.40 -33.34 -19.23
N ALA A 102 -20.15 -34.05 -18.39
CA ALA A 102 -21.36 -33.52 -17.77
C ALA A 102 -21.08 -32.32 -16.84
N VAL A 103 -20.01 -32.38 -16.04
CA VAL A 103 -19.57 -31.25 -15.22
C VAL A 103 -19.15 -30.06 -16.08
N ALA A 104 -18.46 -30.29 -17.18
CA ALA A 104 -18.07 -29.25 -18.11
C ALA A 104 -19.29 -28.57 -18.76
N GLU A 105 -20.28 -29.40 -19.19
CA GLU A 105 -21.53 -28.90 -19.75
C GLU A 105 -22.36 -28.14 -18.73
N TRP A 106 -22.52 -28.64 -17.52
CA TRP A 106 -23.21 -27.97 -16.43
C TRP A 106 -22.59 -26.63 -16.09
N ARG A 107 -21.23 -26.55 -16.05
CA ARG A 107 -20.49 -25.32 -15.83
C ARG A 107 -20.65 -24.35 -17.02
N ARG A 108 -20.69 -24.87 -18.26
CA ARG A 108 -20.87 -24.07 -19.46
C ARG A 108 -22.23 -23.39 -19.48
N GLN A 109 -23.31 -24.14 -19.15
CA GLN A 109 -24.68 -23.62 -19.10
C GLN A 109 -24.88 -22.56 -17.99
N ARG A 110 -24.14 -22.66 -16.90
CA ARG A 110 -24.17 -21.71 -15.76
C ARG A 110 -23.04 -20.71 -15.79
N ARG A 111 -22.25 -20.70 -16.84
CA ARG A 111 -21.20 -19.71 -17.01
C ARG A 111 -21.82 -18.34 -17.23
N GLU A 112 -21.50 -17.42 -16.32
CA GLU A 112 -21.87 -16.03 -16.48
C GLU A 112 -21.23 -15.46 -17.75
N VAL A 113 -22.05 -14.86 -18.60
CA VAL A 113 -21.58 -14.19 -19.80
C VAL A 113 -21.22 -12.76 -19.44
N MET A 114 -19.94 -12.43 -19.47
CA MET A 114 -19.49 -11.06 -19.26
C MET A 114 -19.91 -10.18 -20.44
N ILE A 115 -20.64 -9.11 -20.14
CA ILE A 115 -20.99 -8.08 -21.12
C ILE A 115 -19.71 -7.25 -21.37
N PRO A 116 -19.27 -7.06 -22.62
CA PRO A 116 -18.20 -6.15 -22.96
C PRO A 116 -18.55 -4.73 -22.53
N LEU A 117 -17.88 -4.20 -21.50
CA LEU A 117 -18.13 -2.85 -21.02
C LEU A 117 -17.29 -1.85 -21.82
N THR A 118 -17.93 -0.76 -22.24
CA THR A 118 -17.26 0.40 -22.82
C THR A 118 -17.18 1.51 -21.77
N TYR A 119 -16.00 2.07 -21.61
CA TYR A 119 -15.75 3.12 -20.61
C TYR A 119 -15.57 4.46 -21.33
N ARG A 120 -16.05 5.53 -20.73
CA ARG A 120 -15.85 6.90 -21.18
C ARG A 120 -14.62 7.50 -20.52
N ALA A 121 -13.94 8.40 -21.20
CA ALA A 121 -12.78 9.10 -20.69
C ALA A 121 -13.15 9.92 -19.43
N GLY A 122 -12.39 9.77 -18.35
CA GLY A 122 -12.58 10.48 -17.08
C GLY A 122 -13.81 10.04 -16.25
N ASP A 123 -14.55 9.03 -16.69
CA ASP A 123 -15.78 8.61 -16.02
C ASP A 123 -15.54 7.71 -14.80
N LEU A 124 -14.86 6.59 -14.98
CA LEU A 124 -14.77 5.53 -13.97
C LEU A 124 -13.34 5.12 -13.63
N ALA A 125 -13.05 5.05 -12.34
CA ALA A 125 -11.91 4.31 -11.79
C ALA A 125 -12.39 3.15 -10.92
N GLU A 126 -11.56 2.12 -10.79
CA GLU A 126 -11.74 1.02 -9.83
C GLU A 126 -10.62 1.06 -8.80
N VAL A 127 -10.96 0.84 -7.52
CA VAL A 127 -10.01 0.79 -6.40
C VAL A 127 -10.00 -0.58 -5.76
N ASP A 128 -8.80 -1.09 -5.47
CA ASP A 128 -8.57 -2.29 -4.68
C ASP A 128 -7.49 -2.06 -3.63
N PHE A 129 -7.59 -2.77 -2.48
CA PHE A 129 -6.64 -2.62 -1.39
C PHE A 129 -6.34 -4.00 -0.78
N PHE A 130 -5.24 -4.59 -1.19
CA PHE A 130 -4.94 -6.00 -0.91
C PHE A 130 -3.53 -6.22 -0.35
N GLU A 131 -3.36 -7.38 0.31
CA GLU A 131 -2.12 -7.79 0.95
C GLU A 131 -1.01 -8.12 -0.06
N VAL A 132 0.22 -7.66 0.28
CA VAL A 132 1.46 -7.93 -0.45
C VAL A 132 2.61 -8.18 0.53
N LEU A 133 3.72 -8.75 0.04
CA LEU A 133 4.98 -8.87 0.79
C LEU A 133 6.01 -7.88 0.27
N ILE A 134 6.81 -7.32 1.18
CA ILE A 134 7.92 -6.42 0.88
C ILE A 134 9.10 -6.73 1.81
N ASP A 135 10.31 -6.38 1.38
CA ASP A 135 11.53 -6.45 2.19
C ASP A 135 12.05 -5.02 2.44
N VAL A 136 11.91 -4.54 3.67
CA VAL A 136 12.39 -3.22 4.07
C VAL A 136 13.62 -3.37 4.95
N ALA A 137 14.75 -2.79 4.53
CA ALA A 137 16.05 -2.90 5.23
C ALA A 137 16.42 -4.37 5.55
N GLY A 138 16.16 -5.29 4.60
CA GLY A 138 16.44 -6.72 4.75
C GLY A 138 15.42 -7.50 5.59
N VAL A 139 14.37 -6.87 6.09
CA VAL A 139 13.34 -7.52 6.90
C VAL A 139 12.07 -7.70 6.07
N ARG A 140 11.65 -8.97 5.88
CA ARG A 140 10.39 -9.29 5.21
C ARG A 140 9.20 -8.92 6.05
N ARG A 141 8.27 -8.19 5.44
CA ARG A 141 7.07 -7.68 6.10
C ARG A 141 5.84 -7.87 5.24
N LYS A 142 4.71 -8.09 5.91
CA LYS A 142 3.38 -7.98 5.35
C LYS A 142 3.02 -6.51 5.20
N ALA A 143 2.48 -6.14 4.04
CA ALA A 143 2.05 -4.79 3.70
C ALA A 143 0.78 -4.85 2.83
N TRP A 144 0.22 -3.72 2.47
CA TRP A 144 -1.01 -3.63 1.68
C TRP A 144 -0.82 -2.65 0.53
N LEU A 145 -1.14 -3.10 -0.67
CA LEU A 145 -1.10 -2.27 -1.88
C LEU A 145 -2.48 -1.65 -2.12
N PHE A 146 -2.55 -0.34 -2.04
CA PHE A 146 -3.65 0.46 -2.61
C PHE A 146 -3.43 0.56 -4.11
N LEU A 147 -4.41 0.15 -4.90
CA LEU A 147 -4.38 0.17 -6.35
C LEU A 147 -5.60 0.92 -6.86
N LEU A 148 -5.39 1.96 -7.68
CA LEU A 148 -6.43 2.64 -8.43
C LEU A 148 -6.16 2.48 -9.92
N ARG A 149 -7.18 2.12 -10.69
CA ARG A 149 -7.13 1.97 -12.13
C ARG A 149 -8.16 2.81 -12.82
N LEU A 150 -7.75 3.68 -13.73
CA LEU A 150 -8.64 4.38 -14.66
C LEU A 150 -9.13 3.39 -15.72
N MET A 151 -10.44 3.28 -15.88
CA MET A 151 -11.03 2.20 -16.69
C MET A 151 -10.97 2.48 -18.19
N TYR A 152 -10.94 3.73 -18.60
CA TYR A 152 -10.82 4.09 -20.01
C TYR A 152 -9.41 3.85 -20.55
N SER A 153 -8.39 4.45 -19.97
CA SER A 153 -7.01 4.32 -20.45
C SER A 153 -6.34 3.03 -20.00
N GLY A 154 -6.73 2.52 -18.83
CA GLY A 154 -6.03 1.44 -18.14
C GLY A 154 -4.78 1.93 -17.40
N ARG A 155 -4.69 3.24 -17.12
CA ARG A 155 -3.64 3.83 -16.31
C ARG A 155 -3.80 3.40 -14.86
N ASP A 156 -2.71 2.99 -14.24
CA ASP A 156 -2.69 2.48 -12.87
C ASP A 156 -1.92 3.44 -11.96
N PHE A 157 -2.37 3.58 -10.72
CA PHE A 157 -1.62 4.13 -9.59
C PHE A 157 -1.55 3.06 -8.50
N GLY A 158 -0.37 2.85 -7.91
CA GLY A 158 -0.17 1.89 -6.83
C GLY A 158 0.71 2.46 -5.73
N TRP A 159 0.31 2.27 -4.46
CA TRP A 159 1.06 2.71 -3.31
C TRP A 159 0.94 1.69 -2.17
N ILE A 160 2.06 1.31 -1.57
CA ILE A 160 2.12 0.28 -0.53
C ILE A 160 2.11 0.96 0.85
N TYR A 161 1.31 0.41 1.77
CA TYR A 161 1.16 0.85 3.15
C TYR A 161 1.49 -0.28 4.12
N GLU A 162 1.98 0.07 5.30
CA GLU A 162 2.21 -0.91 6.37
C GLU A 162 0.91 -1.37 7.06
N ARG A 163 -0.21 -0.68 6.82
CA ARG A 163 -1.51 -0.96 7.45
C ARG A 163 -2.65 -0.90 6.44
N GLN A 164 -3.65 -1.75 6.65
CA GLN A 164 -4.93 -1.67 5.95
C GLN A 164 -5.94 -0.97 6.86
N ASP A 165 -5.83 0.35 6.99
CA ASP A 165 -6.73 1.15 7.80
C ASP A 165 -7.36 2.29 6.98
N GLN A 166 -8.29 3.02 7.60
CA GLN A 166 -9.00 4.10 6.95
C GLN A 166 -8.07 5.24 6.53
N ILE A 167 -7.06 5.57 7.33
CA ILE A 167 -6.13 6.66 7.04
C ILE A 167 -5.32 6.33 5.78
N SER A 168 -4.76 5.12 5.72
CA SER A 168 -4.01 4.63 4.54
C SER A 168 -4.90 4.55 3.30
N PHE A 169 -6.16 4.16 3.46
CA PHE A 169 -7.12 4.12 2.36
C PHE A 169 -7.43 5.51 1.81
N LEU A 170 -7.66 6.49 2.68
CA LEU A 170 -7.91 7.88 2.27
C LEU A 170 -6.66 8.52 1.67
N ASP A 171 -5.47 8.31 2.26
CA ASP A 171 -4.19 8.79 1.72
C ASP A 171 -3.91 8.21 0.33
N GLY A 172 -4.26 6.94 0.10
CA GLY A 172 -4.17 6.30 -1.21
C GLY A 172 -4.96 7.04 -2.30
N HIS A 173 -6.18 7.49 -1.98
CA HIS A 173 -6.97 8.31 -2.89
C HIS A 173 -6.35 9.68 -3.13
N VAL A 174 -5.90 10.37 -2.06
CA VAL A 174 -5.24 11.68 -2.17
C VAL A 174 -4.05 11.61 -3.12
N ARG A 175 -3.19 10.61 -2.94
CA ARG A 175 -2.02 10.40 -3.82
C ARG A 175 -2.41 10.03 -5.24
N ALA A 176 -3.38 9.11 -5.40
CA ALA A 176 -3.84 8.68 -6.72
C ALA A 176 -4.45 9.84 -7.51
N PHE A 177 -5.29 10.65 -6.87
CA PHE A 177 -5.92 11.80 -7.52
C PHE A 177 -4.94 12.91 -7.84
N ALA A 178 -3.96 13.15 -6.97
CA ALA A 178 -2.87 14.08 -7.27
C ALA A 178 -2.01 13.62 -8.46
N HIS A 179 -1.82 12.30 -8.64
CA HIS A 179 -1.00 11.74 -9.71
C HIS A 179 -1.74 11.60 -11.05
N LEU A 180 -3.02 11.19 -11.01
CA LEU A 180 -3.79 10.84 -12.20
C LEU A 180 -4.86 11.88 -12.57
N GLY A 181 -5.33 12.68 -11.62
CA GLY A 181 -6.58 13.45 -11.71
C GLY A 181 -7.77 12.69 -11.12
N VAL A 182 -8.88 13.41 -10.92
CA VAL A 182 -10.08 12.91 -10.24
C VAL A 182 -11.13 12.47 -11.26
N PRO A 183 -11.52 11.18 -11.31
CA PRO A 183 -12.61 10.68 -12.16
C PRO A 183 -13.97 11.10 -11.61
N ALA A 184 -15.02 11.00 -12.42
CA ALA A 184 -16.39 11.30 -12.00
C ALA A 184 -16.89 10.25 -10.98
N ARG A 185 -16.58 8.97 -11.22
CA ARG A 185 -17.03 7.84 -10.41
C ARG A 185 -15.87 6.96 -9.99
N VAL A 186 -15.99 6.35 -8.81
CA VAL A 186 -15.01 5.38 -8.34
C VAL A 186 -15.73 4.14 -7.81
N ALA A 187 -15.38 2.98 -8.38
CA ALA A 187 -15.95 1.70 -7.96
C ALA A 187 -15.10 1.05 -6.87
N TYR A 188 -15.80 0.57 -5.84
CA TYR A 188 -15.22 -0.09 -4.67
C TYR A 188 -15.81 -1.47 -4.48
N ASP A 189 -15.02 -2.39 -3.95
CA ASP A 189 -15.57 -3.56 -3.28
C ASP A 189 -16.19 -3.12 -1.92
N ASN A 190 -16.91 -4.03 -1.24
CA ASN A 190 -17.54 -3.76 0.05
C ASN A 190 -16.48 -3.65 1.18
N LEU A 191 -15.49 -2.77 1.00
CA LEU A 191 -14.43 -2.51 1.96
C LEU A 191 -15.00 -1.86 3.22
N ARG A 192 -14.79 -2.48 4.38
CA ARG A 192 -15.16 -1.92 5.70
C ARG A 192 -14.54 -0.55 5.98
N LEU A 193 -13.53 -0.17 5.23
CA LEU A 193 -12.86 1.13 5.35
C LEU A 193 -13.71 2.28 4.78
N ALA A 194 -14.53 2.00 3.77
CA ALA A 194 -15.47 2.94 3.18
C ALA A 194 -16.89 2.77 3.74
N VAL A 195 -17.32 1.54 4.02
CA VAL A 195 -18.68 1.16 4.39
C VAL A 195 -18.76 0.79 5.86
N ARG A 196 -19.51 1.56 6.63
CA ARG A 196 -19.78 1.27 8.04
C ARG A 196 -20.79 0.14 8.22
N ARG A 197 -21.85 0.11 7.40
CA ARG A 197 -22.92 -0.89 7.46
C ARG A 197 -23.61 -1.02 6.09
N ILE A 198 -23.96 -2.25 5.73
CA ILE A 198 -24.86 -2.53 4.60
C ILE A 198 -26.27 -2.70 5.18
N LEU A 199 -27.23 -1.93 4.66
CA LEU A 199 -28.63 -1.95 5.05
C LEU A 199 -29.42 -2.98 4.26
N VAL A 200 -30.63 -3.30 4.73
CA VAL A 200 -31.60 -4.12 4.00
C VAL A 200 -31.96 -3.38 2.71
N GLY A 201 -31.88 -4.06 1.54
CA GLY A 201 -32.08 -3.41 0.24
C GLY A 201 -30.79 -3.02 -0.48
N GLY A 202 -29.61 -3.24 0.13
CA GLY A 202 -28.30 -3.00 -0.50
C GLY A 202 -27.75 -1.58 -0.34
N GLU A 203 -28.49 -0.67 0.29
CA GLU A 203 -27.99 0.65 0.68
C GLU A 203 -26.81 0.53 1.65
N ARG A 204 -25.86 1.47 1.55
CA ARG A 204 -24.63 1.45 2.34
C ARG A 204 -24.50 2.72 3.16
N LEU A 205 -24.33 2.55 4.45
CA LEU A 205 -23.95 3.65 5.35
C LEU A 205 -22.44 3.81 5.29
N LEU A 206 -21.99 4.90 4.69
CA LEU A 206 -20.57 5.23 4.55
C LEU A 206 -19.97 5.74 5.87
N THR A 207 -18.66 5.62 6.02
CA THR A 207 -17.97 6.28 7.14
C THR A 207 -17.93 7.79 6.90
N ALA A 208 -18.04 8.59 7.96
CA ALA A 208 -18.06 10.05 7.85
C ALA A 208 -16.84 10.61 7.11
N ARG A 209 -15.66 10.05 7.37
CA ARG A 209 -14.41 10.46 6.71
C ARG A 209 -14.39 10.12 5.22
N PHE A 210 -14.95 8.98 4.82
CA PHE A 210 -15.05 8.62 3.41
C PHE A 210 -16.09 9.49 2.69
N THR A 211 -17.21 9.78 3.34
CA THR A 211 -18.19 10.73 2.81
C THR A 211 -17.57 12.11 2.59
N ALA A 212 -16.77 12.59 3.56
CA ALA A 212 -16.06 13.87 3.44
C ALA A 212 -15.08 13.87 2.26
N LEU A 213 -14.30 12.78 2.05
CA LEU A 213 -13.41 12.64 0.90
C LEU A 213 -14.19 12.65 -0.43
N ALA A 214 -15.28 11.88 -0.51
CA ALA A 214 -16.10 11.80 -1.72
C ALA A 214 -16.72 13.16 -2.06
N SER A 215 -17.18 13.90 -1.04
CA SER A 215 -17.71 15.26 -1.20
C SER A 215 -16.64 16.27 -1.58
N HIS A 216 -15.44 16.17 -0.97
CA HIS A 216 -14.32 17.07 -1.28
C HIS A 216 -13.89 16.97 -2.74
N TYR A 217 -13.77 15.76 -3.26
CA TYR A 217 -13.40 15.51 -4.63
C TYR A 217 -14.58 15.43 -5.61
N LEU A 218 -15.81 15.58 -5.12
CA LEU A 218 -17.05 15.47 -5.90
C LEU A 218 -17.15 14.16 -6.71
N ILE A 219 -16.69 13.06 -6.15
CA ILE A 219 -16.77 11.74 -6.76
C ILE A 219 -18.07 11.03 -6.37
N GLU A 220 -18.63 10.27 -7.30
CA GLU A 220 -19.72 9.33 -7.04
C GLU A 220 -19.15 7.96 -6.67
N PRO A 221 -19.26 7.50 -5.41
CA PRO A 221 -18.81 6.17 -5.02
C PRO A 221 -19.79 5.10 -5.51
N CYS A 222 -19.31 4.18 -6.32
CA CYS A 222 -20.05 3.02 -6.80
C CYS A 222 -19.60 1.77 -6.03
N PHE A 223 -20.53 0.93 -5.59
CA PHE A 223 -20.18 -0.29 -4.85
C PHE A 223 -20.70 -1.51 -5.57
N CYS A 224 -19.88 -2.54 -5.67
CA CYS A 224 -20.27 -3.83 -6.23
C CYS A 224 -21.36 -4.48 -5.37
N ARG A 225 -22.20 -5.31 -5.98
CA ARG A 225 -23.22 -6.07 -5.27
C ARG A 225 -22.57 -7.07 -4.30
N PRO A 226 -23.15 -7.28 -3.11
CA PRO A 226 -22.60 -8.25 -2.16
C PRO A 226 -22.57 -9.65 -2.78
N GLY A 227 -21.38 -10.29 -2.77
CA GLY A 227 -21.19 -11.64 -3.30
C GLY A 227 -20.93 -11.77 -4.79
N GLU A 228 -21.02 -10.68 -5.56
CA GLU A 228 -20.75 -10.67 -7.00
C GLU A 228 -19.43 -9.95 -7.32
N GLY A 229 -18.31 -10.66 -7.14
CA GLY A 229 -16.96 -10.17 -7.44
C GLY A 229 -16.75 -9.83 -8.93
N HIS A 230 -17.66 -10.26 -9.81
CA HIS A 230 -17.58 -10.05 -11.25
C HIS A 230 -17.87 -8.62 -11.69
N ASP A 231 -18.54 -7.82 -10.85
CA ASP A 231 -18.81 -6.40 -11.13
C ASP A 231 -17.51 -5.54 -11.15
N LYS A 232 -16.37 -6.07 -10.69
CA LYS A 232 -15.08 -5.37 -10.55
C LYS A 232 -13.91 -6.11 -11.22
N GLY A 233 -14.16 -6.67 -12.40
CA GLY A 233 -13.17 -7.52 -13.10
C GLY A 233 -11.88 -6.82 -13.53
N GLY A 234 -11.88 -5.50 -13.71
CA GLY A 234 -10.74 -4.76 -14.25
C GLY A 234 -9.59 -4.62 -13.26
N VAL A 235 -9.85 -4.15 -12.04
CA VAL A 235 -8.80 -3.94 -11.03
C VAL A 235 -8.36 -5.24 -10.37
N GLU A 236 -9.23 -6.24 -10.19
CA GLU A 236 -8.85 -7.56 -9.66
C GLU A 236 -7.89 -8.29 -10.60
N ALA A 237 -8.21 -8.35 -11.90
CA ALA A 237 -7.31 -8.90 -12.91
C ALA A 237 -5.98 -8.14 -12.93
N ARG A 238 -6.03 -6.82 -12.75
CA ARG A 238 -4.83 -6.00 -12.69
C ARG A 238 -4.03 -6.23 -11.41
N GLY A 239 -4.66 -6.34 -10.25
CA GLY A 239 -4.01 -6.68 -8.98
C GLY A 239 -3.26 -8.02 -9.08
N LYS A 240 -3.87 -9.03 -9.69
CA LYS A 240 -3.22 -10.31 -9.97
C LYS A 240 -2.02 -10.16 -10.91
N ALA A 241 -2.14 -9.38 -11.98
CA ALA A 241 -1.03 -9.12 -12.91
C ALA A 241 0.12 -8.35 -12.23
N ILE A 242 -0.19 -7.37 -11.38
CA ILE A 242 0.83 -6.64 -10.59
C ILE A 242 1.57 -7.61 -9.66
N ARG A 243 0.85 -8.44 -8.90
CA ARG A 243 1.46 -9.46 -8.02
C ARG A 243 2.44 -10.38 -8.75
N THR A 244 2.12 -10.77 -9.97
CA THR A 244 2.93 -11.74 -10.73
C THR A 244 4.02 -11.11 -11.59
N GLN A 245 3.89 -9.84 -11.97
CA GLN A 245 4.81 -9.19 -12.91
C GLN A 245 5.69 -8.11 -12.25
N LEU A 246 5.12 -7.30 -11.34
CA LEU A 246 5.82 -6.16 -10.76
C LEU A 246 6.30 -6.41 -9.31
N LEU A 247 5.65 -7.36 -8.60
CA LEU A 247 6.02 -7.73 -7.23
C LEU A 247 6.79 -9.07 -7.17
N VAL A 248 7.37 -9.50 -8.30
CA VAL A 248 8.25 -10.67 -8.39
C VAL A 248 9.52 -10.24 -9.13
N PRO A 249 10.72 -10.33 -8.49
CA PRO A 249 10.94 -10.72 -7.09
C PRO A 249 10.25 -9.79 -6.09
N ILE A 250 10.15 -10.21 -4.80
CA ILE A 250 9.56 -9.39 -3.74
C ILE A 250 10.28 -8.03 -3.69
N PRO A 251 9.54 -6.90 -3.76
CA PRO A 251 10.15 -5.59 -3.74
C PRO A 251 10.98 -5.36 -2.48
N SER A 252 12.21 -4.90 -2.65
CA SER A 252 13.16 -4.67 -1.56
C SER A 252 13.78 -3.29 -1.64
N GLY A 253 14.07 -2.70 -0.49
CA GLY A 253 14.70 -1.39 -0.41
C GLY A 253 15.02 -0.97 1.02
N PRO A 254 15.82 0.08 1.21
CA PRO A 254 16.16 0.59 2.53
C PRO A 254 14.95 1.20 3.24
N THR A 255 13.99 1.75 2.49
CA THR A 255 12.79 2.40 3.02
C THR A 255 11.55 2.02 2.20
N LEU A 256 10.37 2.06 2.85
CA LEU A 256 9.09 1.87 2.18
C LEU A 256 8.83 2.96 1.11
N ALA A 257 9.28 4.19 1.37
CA ALA A 257 9.14 5.29 0.41
C ALA A 257 9.89 4.99 -0.90
N GLY A 258 11.14 4.50 -0.81
CA GLY A 258 11.91 4.11 -2.00
C GLY A 258 11.27 2.96 -2.77
N ILE A 259 10.72 1.95 -2.08
CA ILE A 259 9.98 0.85 -2.71
C ILE A 259 8.75 1.39 -3.45
N ASN A 260 8.00 2.31 -2.85
CA ASN A 260 6.83 2.93 -3.47
C ASN A 260 7.18 3.76 -4.70
N GLN A 261 8.25 4.54 -4.66
CA GLN A 261 8.71 5.31 -5.81
C GLN A 261 9.13 4.40 -6.98
N ALA A 262 9.84 3.31 -6.68
CA ALA A 262 10.21 2.33 -7.69
C ALA A 262 9.00 1.63 -8.31
N LEU A 263 8.00 1.27 -7.50
CA LEU A 263 6.74 0.70 -7.99
C LEU A 263 5.98 1.69 -8.88
N LEU A 264 5.86 2.94 -8.45
CA LEU A 264 5.17 3.98 -9.21
C LEU A 264 5.86 4.24 -10.55
N ALA A 265 7.19 4.32 -10.57
CA ALA A 265 7.97 4.46 -11.80
C ALA A 265 7.74 3.30 -12.78
N GLN A 266 7.64 2.06 -12.28
CA GLN A 266 7.31 0.90 -13.12
C GLN A 266 5.88 0.95 -13.67
N LEU A 267 4.92 1.44 -12.88
CA LEU A 267 3.54 1.65 -13.34
C LEU A 267 3.48 2.77 -14.39
N ASP A 268 4.25 3.83 -14.18
CA ASP A 268 4.34 4.97 -15.10
C ASP A 268 4.99 4.57 -16.44
N ALA A 269 6.03 3.77 -16.43
CA ALA A 269 6.68 3.27 -17.63
C ALA A 269 5.73 2.48 -18.58
N ARG A 270 4.60 1.99 -18.07
CA ARG A 270 3.62 1.24 -18.86
C ARG A 270 2.81 2.08 -19.84
N VAL A 271 2.96 3.38 -19.86
CA VAL A 271 2.28 4.27 -20.82
C VAL A 271 2.56 3.88 -22.28
N THR A 272 3.71 3.27 -22.56
CA THR A 272 4.09 2.81 -23.89
C THR A 272 3.43 1.48 -24.30
N THR A 273 2.84 0.74 -23.35
CA THR A 273 2.19 -0.55 -23.65
C THR A 273 0.82 -0.34 -24.28
N ARG A 274 0.43 -1.25 -25.19
CA ARG A 274 -0.92 -1.23 -25.77
C ARG A 274 -1.97 -1.56 -24.72
N ARG A 275 -3.09 -0.87 -24.77
CA ARG A 275 -4.28 -1.19 -23.99
C ARG A 275 -4.88 -2.51 -24.51
N ALA A 276 -5.17 -3.43 -23.61
CA ALA A 276 -5.81 -4.69 -24.00
C ALA A 276 -7.15 -4.41 -24.71
N GLY A 277 -7.33 -4.99 -25.89
CA GLY A 277 -8.51 -4.78 -26.73
C GLY A 277 -8.55 -3.45 -27.50
N SER A 278 -7.42 -2.74 -27.62
CA SER A 278 -7.27 -1.49 -28.40
C SER A 278 -5.93 -1.48 -29.12
N ASP A 279 -5.86 -0.77 -30.24
CA ASP A 279 -4.60 -0.50 -30.93
C ASP A 279 -3.80 0.64 -30.30
N ASP A 280 -4.46 1.45 -29.47
CA ASP A 280 -3.84 2.58 -28.78
C ASP A 280 -3.00 2.14 -27.60
N THR A 281 -1.97 2.94 -27.28
CA THR A 281 -1.19 2.81 -26.05
C THR A 281 -1.98 3.34 -24.84
N ILE A 282 -1.62 2.89 -23.64
CA ILE A 282 -2.15 3.42 -22.38
C ILE A 282 -1.92 4.94 -22.31
N GLY A 283 -0.74 5.42 -22.75
CA GLY A 283 -0.39 6.84 -22.74
C GLY A 283 -1.25 7.69 -23.69
N ALA A 284 -1.49 7.22 -24.91
CA ALA A 284 -2.35 7.92 -25.86
C ALA A 284 -3.78 8.07 -25.33
N ARG A 285 -4.34 6.99 -24.79
CA ARG A 285 -5.68 7.01 -24.17
C ARG A 285 -5.71 7.85 -22.89
N PHE A 286 -4.64 7.83 -22.08
CA PHE A 286 -4.57 8.68 -20.90
C PHE A 286 -4.51 10.16 -21.23
N ALA A 287 -3.80 10.57 -22.29
CA ALA A 287 -3.78 11.96 -22.76
C ALA A 287 -5.19 12.45 -23.19
N GLU A 288 -6.01 11.55 -23.74
CA GLU A 288 -7.42 11.85 -24.01
C GLU A 288 -8.23 11.92 -22.69
N GLU A 289 -8.02 10.95 -21.80
CA GLU A 289 -8.75 10.82 -20.52
C GLU A 289 -8.50 12.01 -19.60
N GLN A 290 -7.28 12.58 -19.58
CA GLN A 290 -6.92 13.75 -18.78
C GLN A 290 -7.84 14.95 -18.98
N ARG A 291 -8.43 15.12 -20.19
CA ARG A 291 -9.38 16.20 -20.49
C ARG A 291 -10.69 16.05 -19.73
N GLY A 292 -11.06 14.84 -19.35
CA GLY A 292 -12.27 14.51 -18.57
C GLY A 292 -12.02 14.38 -17.07
N LEU A 293 -10.76 14.32 -16.64
CA LEU A 293 -10.40 14.26 -15.22
C LEU A 293 -10.35 15.67 -14.62
N ARG A 294 -10.81 15.81 -13.38
CA ARG A 294 -10.71 17.08 -12.65
C ARG A 294 -9.34 17.21 -12.01
N ALA A 295 -8.79 18.43 -12.05
CA ALA A 295 -7.57 18.76 -11.33
C ALA A 295 -7.81 18.76 -9.81
N VAL A 296 -6.74 18.55 -9.05
CA VAL A 296 -6.74 18.66 -7.58
C VAL A 296 -6.17 20.02 -7.21
N ASP A 297 -7.03 20.97 -6.84
CA ASP A 297 -6.59 22.31 -6.41
C ASP A 297 -6.08 22.26 -4.95
N VAL A 298 -6.82 21.59 -4.07
CA VAL A 298 -6.45 21.40 -2.66
C VAL A 298 -6.57 19.92 -2.32
N PRO A 299 -5.52 19.28 -1.80
CA PRO A 299 -5.60 17.89 -1.39
C PRO A 299 -6.47 17.72 -0.14
N PHE A 300 -7.24 16.64 -0.07
CA PHE A 300 -7.99 16.27 1.12
C PHE A 300 -7.04 15.89 2.27
N VAL A 301 -7.34 16.31 3.50
CA VAL A 301 -6.57 15.95 4.68
C VAL A 301 -6.95 14.54 5.13
N ALA A 302 -6.13 13.56 4.73
CA ALA A 302 -6.35 12.14 5.07
C ALA A 302 -5.99 11.81 6.52
N GLU A 303 -5.20 12.65 7.19
CA GLU A 303 -4.77 12.49 8.58
C GLU A 303 -5.96 12.61 9.54
N ALA A 304 -5.96 11.80 10.61
CA ALA A 304 -6.94 11.89 11.68
C ALA A 304 -6.38 12.75 12.84
N ALA A 305 -7.17 13.68 13.34
CA ALA A 305 -6.80 14.47 14.51
C ALA A 305 -7.41 13.85 15.77
N ILE A 306 -6.58 13.70 16.80
CA ILE A 306 -6.98 13.30 18.15
C ILE A 306 -6.33 14.20 19.20
N VAL A 307 -6.76 14.11 20.44
CA VAL A 307 -6.05 14.69 21.57
C VAL A 307 -5.34 13.56 22.31
N ALA A 308 -4.02 13.71 22.55
CA ALA A 308 -3.22 12.75 23.28
C ALA A 308 -2.68 13.39 24.56
N THR A 309 -2.98 12.78 25.71
CA THR A 309 -2.43 13.18 27.01
C THR A 309 -1.00 12.66 27.14
N ILE A 310 -0.07 13.55 27.49
CA ILE A 310 1.34 13.24 27.65
C ILE A 310 1.61 12.72 29.07
N SER A 311 2.14 11.52 29.15
CA SER A 311 2.48 10.90 30.43
C SER A 311 3.63 11.66 31.15
N PRO A 312 3.83 11.43 32.49
CA PRO A 312 4.98 11.98 33.22
C PRO A 312 6.34 11.52 32.68
N ARG A 313 6.36 10.53 31.79
CA ARG A 313 7.57 10.04 31.07
C ARG A 313 7.82 10.80 29.77
N ALA A 314 7.08 11.91 29.52
CA ALA A 314 7.09 12.62 28.24
C ALA A 314 6.80 11.71 27.04
N LEU A 315 5.82 10.83 27.17
CA LEU A 315 5.34 9.92 26.13
C LEU A 315 3.87 10.13 25.85
N ALA A 316 3.52 10.30 24.57
CA ALA A 316 2.16 10.17 24.05
C ALA A 316 1.86 8.69 23.79
N HIS A 317 0.67 8.23 24.14
CA HIS A 317 0.19 6.89 23.78
C HIS A 317 -0.88 7.03 22.67
N VAL A 318 -0.55 6.61 21.46
CA VAL A 318 -1.39 6.76 20.28
C VAL A 318 -1.50 5.41 19.57
N GLU A 319 -2.71 4.92 19.35
CA GLU A 319 -3.00 3.62 18.69
C GLU A 319 -2.18 2.43 19.21
N GLY A 320 -1.93 2.41 20.53
CA GLY A 320 -1.17 1.33 21.17
C GLY A 320 0.34 1.44 21.02
N ALA A 321 0.88 2.52 20.46
CA ALA A 321 2.30 2.82 20.39
C ALA A 321 2.65 4.06 21.22
N TYR A 322 3.94 4.23 21.53
CA TYR A 322 4.44 5.33 22.37
C TYR A 322 5.37 6.22 21.57
N TYR A 323 5.21 7.54 21.74
CA TYR A 323 5.98 8.57 21.03
C TYR A 323 6.52 9.58 22.01
N SER A 324 7.82 9.84 21.98
CA SER A 324 8.44 10.80 22.87
C SER A 324 8.18 12.25 22.44
N VAL A 325 8.06 13.13 23.42
CA VAL A 325 7.95 14.56 23.21
C VAL A 325 8.88 15.29 24.16
N PRO A 326 9.23 16.58 23.93
CA PRO A 326 10.03 17.36 24.86
C PRO A 326 9.51 17.27 26.28
N CYS A 327 10.41 17.08 27.27
CA CYS A 327 10.06 16.92 28.68
C CYS A 327 9.13 18.01 29.22
N ARG A 328 9.25 19.25 28.70
CA ARG A 328 8.40 20.38 29.07
C ARG A 328 6.92 20.20 28.72
N TRP A 329 6.58 19.23 27.88
CA TRP A 329 5.20 18.92 27.51
C TRP A 329 4.57 17.81 28.37
N ALA A 330 5.30 17.26 29.33
CA ALA A 330 4.76 16.24 30.23
C ALA A 330 3.53 16.76 31.00
N GLY A 331 2.47 15.97 31.01
CA GLY A 331 1.20 16.33 31.67
C GLY A 331 0.26 17.19 30.81
N LEU A 332 0.66 17.60 29.63
CA LEU A 332 -0.19 18.39 28.72
C LEU A 332 -1.04 17.47 27.82
N ASP A 333 -2.15 18.01 27.33
CA ASP A 333 -2.96 17.44 26.26
C ASP A 333 -2.56 18.09 24.93
N LEU A 334 -2.12 17.28 23.98
CA LEU A 334 -1.61 17.75 22.69
C LEU A 334 -2.51 17.32 21.54
N VAL A 335 -2.74 18.24 20.61
CA VAL A 335 -3.33 17.89 19.31
C VAL A 335 -2.33 17.00 18.56
N THR A 336 -2.81 15.82 18.17
CA THR A 336 -2.00 14.80 17.51
C THR A 336 -2.64 14.41 16.19
N TRP A 337 -1.88 14.55 15.11
CA TRP A 337 -2.28 14.13 13.78
C TRP A 337 -1.72 12.75 13.46
N ILE A 338 -2.57 11.85 13.04
CA ILE A 338 -2.23 10.49 12.66
C ILE A 338 -2.35 10.37 11.14
N GLY A 339 -1.21 10.36 10.47
CA GLY A 339 -1.09 10.12 9.03
C GLY A 339 -0.87 8.64 8.71
N ALA A 340 -0.77 8.32 7.44
CA ALA A 340 -0.55 6.95 6.98
C ALA A 340 0.81 6.38 7.43
N THR A 341 1.85 7.23 7.48
CA THR A 341 3.23 6.85 7.81
C THR A 341 3.82 7.63 8.98
N THR A 342 3.14 8.70 9.43
CA THR A 342 3.68 9.65 10.40
C THR A 342 2.65 9.94 11.50
N VAL A 343 3.11 10.14 12.71
CA VAL A 343 2.34 10.71 13.83
C VAL A 343 2.99 12.03 14.21
N SER A 344 2.20 13.11 14.22
CA SER A 344 2.66 14.47 14.46
C SER A 344 2.00 15.02 15.70
N LEU A 345 2.79 15.45 16.69
CA LEU A 345 2.32 16.06 17.91
C LEU A 345 2.60 17.56 17.88
N ILE A 346 1.58 18.36 18.19
CA ILE A 346 1.68 19.82 18.16
C ILE A 346 1.72 20.34 19.58
N GLY A 347 2.81 20.99 19.94
CA GLY A 347 3.00 21.60 21.24
C GLY A 347 2.25 22.94 21.39
N PRO A 348 2.15 23.46 22.62
CA PRO A 348 1.49 24.74 22.91
C PRO A 348 2.17 25.96 22.26
N ASP A 349 3.45 25.82 21.94
CA ASP A 349 4.26 26.81 21.23
C ASP A 349 4.15 26.73 19.71
N GLY A 350 3.28 25.85 19.18
CA GLY A 350 3.14 25.56 17.75
C GLY A 350 4.24 24.66 17.20
N GLN A 351 5.22 24.26 18.02
CA GLN A 351 6.25 23.31 17.58
C GLN A 351 5.61 21.98 17.20
N ARG A 352 5.97 21.45 16.03
CA ARG A 352 5.55 20.13 15.54
C ARG A 352 6.67 19.12 15.74
N ILE A 353 6.33 17.98 16.32
CA ILE A 353 7.21 16.81 16.47
C ILE A 353 6.63 15.68 15.63
N ASP A 354 7.41 15.21 14.66
CA ASP A 354 7.04 14.14 13.76
C ASP A 354 7.77 12.85 14.14
N HIS A 355 7.00 11.77 14.23
CA HIS A 355 7.51 10.42 14.43
C HIS A 355 7.03 9.49 13.30
N PRO A 356 7.80 8.48 12.91
CA PRO A 356 7.27 7.40 12.09
C PRO A 356 6.13 6.71 12.83
N ARG A 357 5.02 6.44 12.14
CA ARG A 357 3.86 5.76 12.75
C ARG A 357 4.21 4.32 13.13
N MET A 358 4.32 4.05 14.41
CA MET A 358 4.78 2.78 14.97
C MET A 358 3.63 1.76 15.04
N ARG A 359 3.98 0.47 15.01
CA ARG A 359 3.01 -0.63 15.23
C ARG A 359 2.65 -0.74 16.71
N PHE A 360 1.53 -1.41 16.99
CA PHE A 360 1.08 -1.70 18.35
C PHE A 360 2.22 -2.28 19.21
N GLY A 361 2.38 -1.76 20.42
CA GLY A 361 3.41 -2.16 21.39
C GLY A 361 4.79 -1.57 21.15
N GLN A 362 5.04 -0.92 20.01
CA GLN A 362 6.33 -0.31 19.68
C GLN A 362 6.46 1.10 20.26
N ARG A 363 7.69 1.62 20.22
CA ARG A 363 8.02 2.95 20.70
C ARG A 363 8.88 3.69 19.68
N SER A 364 8.60 4.97 19.49
CA SER A 364 9.47 5.91 18.79
C SER A 364 9.98 6.93 19.80
N ILE A 365 11.22 6.77 20.24
CA ILE A 365 11.83 7.60 21.24
C ILE A 365 13.00 8.36 20.61
N ASP A 366 12.97 9.68 20.73
CA ASP A 366 14.08 10.59 20.45
C ASP A 366 14.63 11.11 21.77
N TYR A 367 15.85 10.71 22.11
CA TYR A 367 16.47 11.09 23.38
C TYR A 367 16.83 12.57 23.45
N ARG A 368 16.84 13.31 22.36
CA ARG A 368 16.96 14.78 22.36
C ARG A 368 15.82 15.46 23.14
N HIS A 369 14.66 14.84 23.20
CA HIS A 369 13.52 15.33 24.01
C HIS A 369 13.79 15.32 25.52
N TYR A 370 14.79 14.55 25.96
CA TYR A 370 15.12 14.34 27.38
C TYR A 370 16.42 15.04 27.81
N LEU A 371 17.01 15.92 26.98
CA LEU A 371 18.28 16.61 27.30
C LEU A 371 18.29 17.30 28.68
N PRO A 372 17.23 18.04 29.10
CA PRO A 372 17.21 18.67 30.42
C PRO A 372 17.33 17.66 31.58
N MET A 373 16.72 16.49 31.42
CA MET A 373 16.74 15.43 32.41
C MET A 373 18.05 14.64 32.38
N LEU A 374 18.61 14.38 31.20
CA LEU A 374 19.87 13.67 31.01
C LEU A 374 21.05 14.50 31.52
N ALA A 375 21.02 15.83 31.36
CA ALA A 375 22.00 16.74 31.91
C ALA A 375 22.16 16.61 33.43
N GLN A 376 21.06 16.31 34.13
CA GLN A 376 21.02 16.16 35.59
C GLN A 376 21.30 14.72 36.07
N LYS A 377 21.18 13.73 35.17
CA LYS A 377 21.19 12.30 35.55
C LYS A 377 22.23 11.49 34.74
N PRO A 378 23.57 11.61 35.09
CA PRO A 378 24.61 10.89 34.34
C PRO A 378 24.44 9.36 34.30
N GLN A 379 23.78 8.79 35.33
CA GLN A 379 23.47 7.37 35.36
C GLN A 379 22.48 7.00 34.21
N ALA A 380 21.47 7.83 33.97
CA ALA A 380 20.51 7.63 32.86
C ALA A 380 21.22 7.75 31.50
N VAL A 381 22.16 8.70 31.35
CA VAL A 381 22.97 8.83 30.12
C VAL A 381 23.67 7.51 29.78
N ARG A 382 24.23 6.81 30.75
CA ARG A 382 24.89 5.51 30.53
C ARG A 382 23.93 4.43 30.02
N GLN A 383 22.68 4.43 30.51
CA GLN A 383 21.71 3.41 30.17
C GLN A 383 21.18 3.61 28.73
N VAL A 384 21.01 4.85 28.30
CA VAL A 384 20.42 5.16 26.97
C VAL A 384 21.48 5.54 25.92
N LEU A 385 22.75 5.40 26.26
CA LEU A 385 23.88 5.94 25.51
C LEU A 385 23.88 5.59 24.01
N PRO A 386 23.70 4.34 23.59
CA PRO A 386 23.74 4.00 22.16
C PRO A 386 22.67 4.74 21.37
N ASP A 387 21.47 4.78 21.89
CA ASP A 387 20.34 5.46 21.25
C ASP A 387 20.50 6.98 21.29
N LEU A 388 20.96 7.54 22.43
CA LEU A 388 21.24 8.96 22.56
C LEU A 388 22.28 9.43 21.54
N LEU A 389 23.39 8.69 21.37
CA LEU A 389 24.43 9.04 20.40
C LEU A 389 23.94 8.95 18.97
N ARG A 390 23.08 7.98 18.65
CA ARG A 390 22.42 7.89 17.35
C ARG A 390 21.53 9.12 17.09
N ASP A 391 20.71 9.52 18.07
CA ASP A 391 19.76 10.61 17.94
C ASP A 391 20.44 11.99 17.88
N LEU A 392 21.58 12.15 18.60
CA LEU A 392 22.39 13.36 18.54
C LEU A 392 23.19 13.48 17.23
N GLY A 393 23.63 12.35 16.66
CA GLY A 393 24.46 12.34 15.46
C GLY A 393 25.90 12.84 15.69
N ALA A 394 26.58 13.19 14.61
CA ALA A 394 27.93 13.80 14.70
C ALA A 394 27.86 15.18 15.40
N PRO A 395 28.88 15.54 16.20
CA PRO A 395 30.13 14.84 16.52
C PRO A 395 30.09 13.95 17.79
N PHE A 396 28.92 13.71 18.37
CA PHE A 396 28.76 13.07 19.68
C PHE A 396 29.33 11.65 19.81
N PRO A 397 29.27 10.75 18.79
CA PRO A 397 29.93 9.45 18.88
C PRO A 397 31.48 9.55 19.02
N ALA A 398 32.11 10.47 18.28
CA ALA A 398 33.53 10.72 18.35
C ALA A 398 33.87 11.35 19.72
N LEU A 399 33.10 12.33 20.16
CA LEU A 399 33.22 12.95 21.49
C LEU A 399 33.16 11.89 22.60
N TRP A 400 32.18 10.98 22.55
CA TRP A 400 32.07 9.91 23.55
C TRP A 400 33.32 9.02 23.59
N THR A 401 33.85 8.67 22.43
CA THR A 401 35.09 7.86 22.34
C THR A 401 36.26 8.56 23.04
N THR A 402 36.43 9.86 22.78
CA THR A 402 37.48 10.70 23.42
C THR A 402 37.25 10.78 24.93
N LEU A 403 36.04 11.09 25.39
CA LEU A 403 35.73 11.19 26.81
C LEU A 403 35.95 9.86 27.54
N ARG A 404 35.54 8.75 26.94
CA ARG A 404 35.71 7.43 27.53
C ARG A 404 37.18 7.04 27.67
N SER A 405 37.99 7.38 26.69
CA SER A 405 39.45 7.12 26.74
C SER A 405 40.15 7.96 27.79
N ALA A 406 39.72 9.21 27.97
CA ALA A 406 40.37 10.13 28.95
C ALA A 406 39.94 9.90 30.40
N HIS A 407 38.65 9.55 30.63
CA HIS A 407 38.07 9.56 31.99
C HIS A 407 37.47 8.22 32.43
N GLY A 408 37.44 7.22 31.53
CA GLY A 408 36.71 5.99 31.79
C GLY A 408 35.17 6.18 31.69
N PRO A 409 34.36 5.08 31.62
CA PRO A 409 32.96 5.16 31.25
C PRO A 409 32.06 5.88 32.26
N ARG A 410 32.41 5.92 33.52
CA ARG A 410 31.59 6.54 34.58
C ARG A 410 31.72 8.07 34.56
N ASP A 411 32.96 8.56 34.52
CA ASP A 411 33.22 9.99 34.55
C ASP A 411 33.01 10.64 33.19
N ALA A 412 33.25 9.91 32.08
CA ALA A 412 32.87 10.33 30.75
C ALA A 412 31.35 10.63 30.65
N ALA A 413 30.48 9.82 31.28
CA ALA A 413 29.04 10.08 31.29
C ALA A 413 28.67 11.34 32.10
N ARG A 414 29.43 11.66 33.14
CA ARG A 414 29.25 12.92 33.90
C ARG A 414 29.62 14.13 33.04
N VAL A 415 30.76 14.03 32.35
CA VAL A 415 31.19 15.11 31.43
C VAL A 415 30.20 15.27 30.29
N LEU A 416 29.76 14.16 29.67
CA LEU A 416 28.73 14.20 28.61
C LEU A 416 27.45 14.85 29.11
N ALA A 417 26.97 14.50 30.31
CA ALA A 417 25.79 15.11 30.91
C ALA A 417 25.91 16.65 31.03
N LYS A 418 27.07 17.15 31.42
CA LYS A 418 27.33 18.60 31.44
C LYS A 418 27.30 19.22 30.06
N ILE A 419 27.83 18.53 29.05
CA ILE A 419 27.81 18.98 27.67
C ILE A 419 26.36 18.99 27.12
N LEU A 420 25.54 17.99 27.49
CA LEU A 420 24.11 17.99 27.15
C LEU A 420 23.36 19.17 27.78
N GLY A 421 23.75 19.59 29.00
CA GLY A 421 23.22 20.81 29.61
C GLY A 421 23.60 22.07 28.83
N GLN A 422 24.83 22.17 28.33
CA GLN A 422 25.20 23.28 27.43
C GLN A 422 24.45 23.25 26.11
N LEU A 423 24.24 22.07 25.55
CA LEU A 423 23.45 21.89 24.31
C LEU A 423 22.02 22.37 24.51
N GLU A 424 21.40 22.07 25.65
CA GLU A 424 20.04 22.54 25.97
C GLU A 424 20.00 24.07 26.17
N THR A 425 21.01 24.65 26.84
CA THR A 425 21.02 26.08 27.16
C THR A 425 21.38 26.95 25.94
N HIS A 426 22.34 26.52 25.14
CA HIS A 426 22.91 27.36 24.07
C HIS A 426 22.52 26.89 22.66
N GLY A 427 21.90 25.73 22.55
CA GLY A 427 21.46 25.16 21.27
C GLY A 427 22.59 24.52 20.45
N ALA A 428 22.20 23.68 19.51
CA ALA A 428 23.11 22.91 18.65
C ALA A 428 23.98 23.82 17.76
N ALA A 429 23.45 24.95 17.31
CA ALA A 429 24.15 25.86 16.40
C ALA A 429 25.46 26.42 17.01
N LEU A 430 25.52 26.59 18.34
CA LEU A 430 26.70 27.06 19.01
C LEU A 430 27.57 25.92 19.53
N VAL A 431 26.95 24.88 20.11
CA VAL A 431 27.68 23.81 20.80
C VAL A 431 28.34 22.84 19.83
N VAL A 432 27.67 22.45 18.73
CA VAL A 432 28.21 21.45 17.81
C VAL A 432 29.49 21.93 17.13
N PRO A 433 29.57 23.14 16.53
CA PRO A 433 30.82 23.62 15.94
C PRO A 433 31.97 23.79 16.96
N ALA A 434 31.65 24.13 18.22
CA ALA A 434 32.65 24.21 19.28
C ALA A 434 33.22 22.83 19.63
N LEU A 435 32.39 21.82 19.68
CA LEU A 435 32.81 20.42 19.90
C LEU A 435 33.65 19.89 18.73
N GLU A 436 33.26 20.17 17.49
CA GLU A 436 34.01 19.77 16.30
C GLU A 436 35.41 20.37 16.30
N ARG A 437 35.53 21.67 16.60
CA ARG A 437 36.86 22.35 16.73
C ARG A 437 37.67 21.72 17.82
N ALA A 438 37.10 21.48 19.02
CA ALA A 438 37.77 20.87 20.12
C ALA A 438 38.32 19.47 19.77
N LEU A 439 37.53 18.66 19.09
CA LEU A 439 37.96 17.33 18.65
C LEU A 439 39.07 17.42 17.59
N ALA A 440 39.01 18.37 16.67
CA ALA A 440 40.02 18.58 15.63
C ALA A 440 41.36 19.07 16.18
N THR A 441 41.33 19.92 17.21
CA THR A 441 42.55 20.50 17.85
C THR A 441 43.09 19.68 19.02
N GLY A 442 42.38 18.62 19.42
CA GLY A 442 42.74 17.85 20.62
C GLY A 442 42.54 18.62 21.95
N THR A 443 41.80 19.75 21.89
CA THR A 443 41.46 20.51 23.09
C THR A 443 40.40 19.78 23.90
N PRO A 444 40.47 19.75 25.24
CA PRO A 444 39.43 19.13 26.04
C PRO A 444 38.05 19.74 25.74
N PRO A 445 37.05 18.93 25.33
CA PRO A 445 35.74 19.45 24.84
C PRO A 445 35.01 20.33 25.87
N TRP A 446 35.17 20.06 27.16
CA TRP A 446 34.52 20.83 28.20
C TRP A 446 35.11 22.25 28.36
N LEU A 447 36.37 22.51 27.96
CA LEU A 447 36.97 23.85 27.93
C LEU A 447 36.48 24.66 26.72
N ALA A 448 36.16 24.01 25.61
CA ALA A 448 35.65 24.67 24.42
C ALA A 448 34.22 25.21 24.60
N LEU A 449 33.51 24.74 25.62
CA LEU A 449 32.11 25.12 25.92
C LEU A 449 32.01 26.19 27.02
N VAL A 450 33.11 26.64 27.63
CA VAL A 450 33.08 27.86 28.41
C VAL A 450 32.65 28.99 27.46
N PRO A 451 31.57 29.73 27.76
CA PRO A 451 31.13 30.79 26.89
C PRO A 451 32.32 31.68 26.59
N ALA A 452 32.61 31.83 25.29
CA ALA A 452 33.57 32.84 24.88
C ALA A 452 33.12 34.14 25.57
N ARG A 453 34.06 34.82 26.24
CA ARG A 453 33.81 36.14 26.81
C ARG A 453 32.85 36.90 25.91
N PRO A 454 31.71 37.43 26.40
CA PRO A 454 30.82 38.17 25.57
C PRO A 454 31.67 39.15 24.72
N PRO A 455 31.35 39.28 23.42
CA PRO A 455 32.13 40.19 22.58
C PRO A 455 32.23 41.50 23.30
N ASP A 456 33.47 42.03 23.43
CA ASP A 456 33.68 43.29 24.10
C ASP A 456 32.61 44.26 23.60
N LEU A 457 31.72 44.63 24.54
CA LEU A 457 30.68 45.59 24.20
C LEU A 457 31.38 46.82 23.65
N PRO A 458 30.98 47.36 22.48
CA PRO A 458 31.65 48.55 21.94
C PRO A 458 31.72 49.57 23.06
N LEU A 459 32.88 50.17 23.29
CA LEU A 459 33.12 51.18 24.34
C LEU A 459 32.02 52.23 24.40
N ASP A 460 31.39 52.51 23.26
CA ASP A 460 30.27 53.45 23.15
C ASP A 460 28.96 52.97 23.85
N SER A 461 28.79 51.66 24.14
CA SER A 461 27.67 51.14 24.90
C SER A 461 27.88 51.17 26.41
N ILE A 462 29.09 51.50 26.91
CA ILE A 462 29.38 51.62 28.34
C ILE A 462 29.02 53.07 28.77
N PRO A 463 28.12 53.24 29.76
CA PRO A 463 27.85 54.58 30.30
C PRO A 463 29.12 55.33 30.65
N LEU A 464 29.21 56.62 30.31
CA LEU A 464 30.40 57.46 30.51
C LEU A 464 30.95 57.40 31.95
N THR A 465 30.06 57.22 32.95
CA THR A 465 30.37 57.08 34.35
C THR A 465 31.13 55.78 34.71
N LEU A 466 31.07 54.75 33.86
CA LEU A 466 31.71 53.44 34.07
C LEU A 466 32.97 53.25 33.21
N ARG A 467 33.25 54.15 32.24
CA ARG A 467 34.43 54.07 31.36
C ARG A 467 35.76 54.28 32.04
N ALA A 468 35.75 54.94 33.20
CA ALA A 468 36.93 55.23 34.01
C ALA A 468 37.13 54.26 35.20
N VAL A 469 36.29 53.24 35.32
CA VAL A 469 36.42 52.25 36.40
C VAL A 469 37.37 51.17 35.91
N GLU A 470 38.61 51.24 36.36
CA GLU A 470 39.57 50.13 36.23
C GLU A 470 39.18 49.04 37.23
N ILE A 471 38.64 47.97 36.79
CA ILE A 471 38.48 46.76 37.60
C ILE A 471 39.84 46.07 37.58
N GLY A 472 40.57 46.15 38.63
CA GLY A 472 41.83 45.42 38.85
C GLY A 472 41.53 43.92 38.70
N GLY A 473 42.05 43.32 37.64
CA GLY A 473 41.95 41.87 37.45
C GLY A 473 42.68 41.19 38.57
N GLY A 474 41.91 40.61 39.53
CA GLY A 474 42.48 39.78 40.56
C GLY A 474 43.33 38.67 39.95
N ARG A 475 44.58 38.59 40.26
CA ARG A 475 45.43 37.46 39.84
C ARG A 475 45.00 36.24 40.66
N ALA A 476 45.06 35.03 40.05
CA ALA A 476 44.73 33.78 40.77
C ALA A 476 45.42 33.65 42.12
N ALA A 477 46.64 34.23 42.25
CA ALA A 477 47.40 34.32 43.55
C ALA A 477 46.66 35.16 44.59
N ASP A 478 45.81 36.10 44.24
CA ASP A 478 45.05 36.91 45.22
C ASP A 478 43.89 36.09 45.83
N TYR A 479 43.42 35.03 45.18
CA TYR A 479 42.44 34.09 45.74
C TYR A 479 43.09 33.04 46.67
N ASP A 480 44.34 32.67 46.43
CA ASP A 480 45.08 31.74 47.34
C ASP A 480 45.34 32.36 48.69
N THR A 481 45.51 33.67 48.75
CA THR A 481 45.63 34.41 50.05
C THR A 481 44.30 34.47 50.82
N TRP A 482 43.15 34.40 50.11
CA TRP A 482 41.81 34.35 50.75
C TRP A 482 41.48 32.98 51.33
N LEU A 483 41.96 31.89 50.71
CA LEU A 483 41.77 30.53 51.15
C LEU A 483 42.80 30.08 52.24
N GLY A 484 43.89 30.79 52.38
CA GLY A 484 44.93 30.51 53.42
C GLY A 484 44.73 31.18 54.77
N GLY A 485 43.66 31.93 54.99
CA GLY A 485 43.40 32.69 56.20
C GLY A 485 42.42 32.08 57.21
N ALA A 486 42.16 30.78 57.14
CA ALA A 486 41.34 30.04 58.10
C ALA A 486 42.10 28.78 58.55
N ALA A 487 43.02 28.93 59.48
CA ALA A 487 43.55 27.88 60.36
C ALA A 487 43.19 28.21 61.80
#